data_8ec0d19e943b3b439ef5cc3ca82cf46c
#
_entry.id   8ec0d19e943b3b439ef5cc3ca82cf46c
#
_cell.length_a   1.000
_cell.length_b   1.000
_cell.length_c   1.000
_cell.angle_alpha   90.00
_cell.angle_beta   90.00
_cell.angle_gamma   90.00
#
_symmetry.space_group_name_H-M   'P 1'
#
loop_
_entity.id
_entity.type
_entity.pdbx_description
1 polymer ?
#
loop_
_entity_poly.entity_id
_entity_poly.type
_entity_poly.pdbx_seq_one_letter_code
_entity_poly.pdbx_strand_id
1 'polypeptide(L)'
;LEHIKAVINEKRPEFVVIDSIQTLFSGALDSAPGSVSQVRECAARLTRAAKTSGASLFFVGHVTKEGSLAGPRVLEHIVDTVLYFEGDTHSNFRLVRAFKNRFGAVNELGVFAMTDHGLRGVTNPSAIFLSEYKSNVPGSTVLVTQEGTRPLLVEVQALVDETHLPAPRRLAVGFDGQRLAMLLAVLHRHAGVALFDQDVFVNAVGGVKISETAADLAILAAICSSWRNRPLERGLVVFGEVGLAGEIRPAARGQERLREACLLYTSPSPRDRQ
;
A
#
# COMPACT_ATOMS: atom_id res chain seq x y z
N LEU A 1 -19.23 -0.22 -28.48
CA LEU A 1 -19.92 0.62 -27.50
C LEU A 1 -21.45 0.58 -27.68
N GLU A 2 -21.99 0.83 -28.88
CA GLU A 2 -23.43 0.92 -29.10
C GLU A 2 -24.17 -0.40 -28.80
N HIS A 3 -23.58 -1.54 -29.17
CA HIS A 3 -24.13 -2.85 -28.83
C HIS A 3 -24.28 -3.08 -27.33
N ILE A 4 -23.26 -2.68 -26.54
CA ILE A 4 -23.32 -2.81 -25.08
C ILE A 4 -24.44 -1.94 -24.51
N LYS A 5 -24.60 -0.70 -24.98
CA LYS A 5 -25.69 0.19 -24.58
C LYS A 5 -27.08 -0.40 -24.92
N ALA A 6 -27.23 -1.01 -26.09
CA ALA A 6 -28.46 -1.66 -26.49
C ALA A 6 -28.83 -2.81 -25.55
N VAL A 7 -27.84 -3.66 -25.22
CA VAL A 7 -28.02 -4.76 -24.27
C VAL A 7 -28.39 -4.26 -22.85
N ILE A 8 -27.73 -3.19 -22.36
CA ILE A 8 -28.05 -2.60 -21.05
C ILE A 8 -29.52 -2.11 -21.04
N ASN A 9 -29.94 -1.42 -22.08
CA ASN A 9 -31.31 -0.88 -22.17
C ASN A 9 -32.39 -1.96 -22.34
N GLU A 10 -32.08 -3.00 -23.08
CA GLU A 10 -33.01 -4.11 -23.36
C GLU A 10 -33.15 -5.05 -22.16
N LYS A 11 -32.00 -5.52 -21.63
CA LYS A 11 -31.99 -6.54 -20.58
C LYS A 11 -32.06 -5.98 -19.15
N ARG A 12 -31.78 -4.68 -18.96
CA ARG A 12 -31.76 -4.00 -17.67
C ARG A 12 -31.06 -4.80 -16.56
N PRO A 13 -29.78 -5.20 -16.76
CA PRO A 13 -29.07 -6.00 -15.79
C PRO A 13 -28.83 -5.18 -14.52
N GLU A 14 -28.77 -5.84 -13.36
CA GLU A 14 -28.39 -5.20 -12.09
C GLU A 14 -26.90 -4.85 -12.08
N PHE A 15 -26.06 -5.69 -12.70
CA PHE A 15 -24.60 -5.53 -12.76
C PHE A 15 -24.09 -5.62 -14.18
N VAL A 16 -23.17 -4.74 -14.53
CA VAL A 16 -22.44 -4.73 -15.81
C VAL A 16 -20.96 -4.66 -15.53
N VAL A 17 -20.19 -5.61 -16.06
CA VAL A 17 -18.73 -5.62 -15.95
C VAL A 17 -18.13 -5.45 -17.34
N ILE A 18 -17.22 -4.49 -17.48
CA ILE A 18 -16.47 -4.23 -18.72
C ILE A 18 -14.99 -4.54 -18.46
N ASP A 19 -14.52 -5.64 -19.03
CA ASP A 19 -13.12 -6.07 -18.99
C ASP A 19 -12.54 -6.13 -20.41
N SER A 20 -11.77 -5.13 -20.84
CA SER A 20 -11.36 -3.92 -20.13
C SER A 20 -11.88 -2.68 -20.88
N ILE A 21 -11.95 -1.57 -20.16
CA ILE A 21 -12.39 -0.30 -20.76
C ILE A 21 -11.47 0.16 -21.89
N GLN A 22 -10.19 -0.23 -21.89
CA GLN A 22 -9.22 0.12 -22.93
C GLN A 22 -9.50 -0.56 -24.27
N THR A 23 -10.23 -1.67 -24.30
CA THR A 23 -10.58 -2.37 -25.55
C THR A 23 -11.77 -1.77 -26.27
N LEU A 24 -12.51 -0.89 -25.60
CA LEU A 24 -13.68 -0.26 -26.18
C LEU A 24 -13.32 0.94 -27.08
N PHE A 25 -14.15 1.13 -28.10
CA PHE A 25 -14.07 2.29 -28.97
C PHE A 25 -15.45 2.83 -29.34
N SER A 26 -15.50 4.12 -29.62
CA SER A 26 -16.65 4.82 -30.17
C SER A 26 -16.33 5.26 -31.59
N GLY A 27 -17.17 4.91 -32.55
CA GLY A 27 -17.04 5.40 -33.92
C GLY A 27 -17.26 6.89 -34.11
N ALA A 28 -17.59 7.61 -33.04
CA ALA A 28 -17.70 9.07 -33.03
C ALA A 28 -16.36 9.81 -32.90
N LEU A 29 -15.26 9.08 -32.67
CA LEU A 29 -13.91 9.61 -32.53
C LEU A 29 -12.93 8.89 -33.45
N ASP A 30 -12.08 9.64 -34.13
CA ASP A 30 -11.05 9.09 -35.04
C ASP A 30 -9.80 8.56 -34.31
N SER A 31 -9.75 8.68 -32.97
CA SER A 31 -8.63 8.21 -32.17
C SER A 31 -8.65 6.68 -31.97
N ALA A 32 -7.45 6.09 -31.85
CA ALA A 32 -7.30 4.65 -31.69
C ALA A 32 -7.95 4.11 -30.37
N PRO A 33 -8.43 2.85 -30.37
CA PRO A 33 -8.87 2.19 -29.15
C PRO A 33 -7.80 2.25 -28.07
N GLY A 34 -8.20 2.43 -26.80
CA GLY A 34 -7.28 2.57 -25.67
C GLY A 34 -6.66 3.96 -25.50
N SER A 35 -6.86 4.87 -26.46
CA SER A 35 -6.46 6.27 -26.27
C SER A 35 -7.28 6.93 -25.15
N VAL A 36 -6.71 7.98 -24.51
CA VAL A 36 -7.36 8.73 -23.43
C VAL A 36 -8.74 9.26 -23.84
N SER A 37 -8.87 9.76 -25.07
CA SER A 37 -10.12 10.29 -25.62
C SER A 37 -11.17 9.18 -25.76
N GLN A 38 -10.80 8.03 -26.31
CA GLN A 38 -11.70 6.88 -26.47
C GLN A 38 -12.18 6.35 -25.13
N VAL A 39 -11.23 6.12 -24.19
CA VAL A 39 -11.56 5.63 -22.84
C VAL A 39 -12.52 6.57 -22.13
N ARG A 40 -12.28 7.87 -22.22
CA ARG A 40 -13.13 8.91 -21.63
C ARG A 40 -14.53 8.90 -22.21
N GLU A 41 -14.65 8.90 -23.53
CA GLU A 41 -15.93 8.91 -24.24
C GLU A 41 -16.73 7.65 -23.94
N CYS A 42 -16.11 6.48 -24.06
CA CYS A 42 -16.76 5.20 -23.78
C CYS A 42 -17.25 5.11 -22.33
N ALA A 43 -16.41 5.50 -21.36
CA ALA A 43 -16.79 5.48 -19.96
C ALA A 43 -17.93 6.45 -19.65
N ALA A 44 -17.89 7.68 -20.20
CA ALA A 44 -18.94 8.67 -19.98
C ALA A 44 -20.30 8.20 -20.53
N ARG A 45 -20.31 7.62 -21.72
CA ARG A 45 -21.53 7.11 -22.36
C ARG A 45 -22.09 5.89 -21.64
N LEU A 46 -21.25 4.94 -21.22
CA LEU A 46 -21.68 3.75 -20.47
C LEU A 46 -22.17 4.13 -19.07
N THR A 47 -21.48 5.04 -18.38
CA THR A 47 -21.93 5.54 -17.07
C THR A 47 -23.32 6.20 -17.16
N ARG A 48 -23.56 6.97 -18.22
CA ARG A 48 -24.88 7.56 -18.44
C ARG A 48 -25.94 6.49 -18.70
N ALA A 49 -25.66 5.49 -19.55
CA ALA A 49 -26.57 4.40 -19.82
C ALA A 49 -26.87 3.58 -18.54
N ALA A 50 -25.88 3.26 -17.75
CA ALA A 50 -26.04 2.55 -16.48
C ALA A 50 -26.90 3.35 -15.48
N LYS A 51 -26.65 4.66 -15.33
CA LYS A 51 -27.47 5.53 -14.47
C LYS A 51 -28.92 5.60 -14.91
N THR A 52 -29.19 5.57 -16.21
CA THR A 52 -30.56 5.59 -16.74
C THR A 52 -31.27 4.26 -16.53
N SER A 53 -30.55 3.14 -16.64
CA SER A 53 -31.12 1.78 -16.45
C SER A 53 -31.18 1.35 -14.99
N GLY A 54 -30.47 2.04 -14.07
CA GLY A 54 -30.30 1.64 -12.68
C GLY A 54 -29.24 0.57 -12.44
N ALA A 55 -28.44 0.22 -13.45
CA ALA A 55 -27.40 -0.80 -13.33
C ALA A 55 -26.15 -0.31 -12.58
N SER A 56 -25.54 -1.20 -11.80
CA SER A 56 -24.20 -1.01 -11.23
C SER A 56 -23.14 -1.36 -12.27
N LEU A 57 -22.29 -0.40 -12.65
CA LEU A 57 -21.31 -0.57 -13.71
C LEU A 57 -19.88 -0.66 -13.14
N PHE A 58 -19.16 -1.71 -13.51
CA PHE A 58 -17.77 -1.95 -13.15
C PHE A 58 -16.88 -1.84 -14.39
N PHE A 59 -15.89 -0.96 -14.33
CA PHE A 59 -14.83 -0.90 -15.32
C PHE A 59 -13.58 -1.57 -14.78
N VAL A 60 -13.10 -2.58 -15.48
CA VAL A 60 -11.76 -3.14 -15.25
C VAL A 60 -10.79 -2.39 -16.13
N GLY A 61 -9.69 -1.91 -15.55
CA GLY A 61 -8.64 -1.17 -16.24
C GLY A 61 -7.26 -1.65 -15.82
N HIS A 62 -6.28 -1.52 -16.72
CA HIS A 62 -4.90 -1.88 -16.47
C HIS A 62 -4.06 -0.63 -16.19
N VAL A 63 -3.16 -0.70 -15.20
CA VAL A 63 -2.14 0.31 -14.94
C VAL A 63 -0.89 -0.01 -15.75
N THR A 64 -0.18 1.01 -16.27
CA THR A 64 1.14 0.83 -16.86
C THR A 64 2.17 0.53 -15.79
N LYS A 65 3.34 -0.05 -16.17
CA LYS A 65 4.45 -0.37 -15.25
C LYS A 65 4.96 0.82 -14.43
N GLU A 66 4.68 2.03 -14.87
CA GLU A 66 5.05 3.29 -14.18
C GLU A 66 3.99 3.76 -13.18
N GLY A 67 2.95 2.94 -12.91
CA GLY A 67 1.87 3.29 -11.99
C GLY A 67 0.96 4.42 -12.47
N SER A 68 1.25 4.99 -13.65
CA SER A 68 0.39 5.95 -14.32
C SER A 68 -0.50 5.22 -15.30
N LEU A 69 -1.80 5.27 -15.08
CA LEU A 69 -2.74 4.80 -16.07
C LEU A 69 -2.70 5.72 -17.30
N ALA A 70 -2.41 5.17 -18.46
CA ALA A 70 -2.89 5.79 -19.69
C ALA A 70 -4.43 5.78 -19.64
N GLY A 71 -5.03 6.88 -19.16
CA GLY A 71 -6.48 7.03 -19.14
C GLY A 71 -7.24 6.96 -17.80
N PRO A 72 -6.76 6.41 -16.66
CA PRO A 72 -7.62 6.29 -15.46
C PRO A 72 -7.76 7.56 -14.62
N ARG A 73 -6.78 8.45 -14.57
CA ARG A 73 -7.01 9.77 -13.96
C ARG A 73 -8.22 10.46 -14.59
N VAL A 74 -8.49 10.15 -15.86
CA VAL A 74 -9.68 10.64 -16.57
C VAL A 74 -10.95 9.93 -16.07
N LEU A 75 -10.87 8.63 -15.73
CA LEU A 75 -12.01 7.88 -15.19
C LEU A 75 -12.36 8.27 -13.77
N GLU A 76 -11.39 8.69 -12.97
CA GLU A 76 -11.61 9.14 -11.59
C GLU A 76 -12.66 10.26 -11.48
N HIS A 77 -12.77 11.09 -12.48
CA HIS A 77 -13.80 12.15 -12.52
C HIS A 77 -15.18 11.65 -12.98
N ILE A 78 -15.24 10.50 -13.66
CA ILE A 78 -16.47 9.96 -14.25
C ILE A 78 -17.14 8.97 -13.31
N VAL A 79 -16.35 8.13 -12.61
CA VAL A 79 -16.84 7.07 -11.74
C VAL A 79 -17.03 7.53 -10.30
N ASP A 80 -17.88 6.84 -9.56
CA ASP A 80 -18.19 7.15 -8.16
C ASP A 80 -17.16 6.54 -7.18
N THR A 81 -16.59 5.40 -7.53
CA THR A 81 -15.59 4.69 -6.72
C THR A 81 -14.42 4.22 -7.58
N VAL A 82 -13.20 4.32 -7.06
CA VAL A 82 -11.97 3.81 -7.67
C VAL A 82 -11.27 2.91 -6.66
N LEU A 83 -11.03 1.67 -7.06
CA LEU A 83 -10.30 0.67 -6.28
C LEU A 83 -9.02 0.29 -7.02
N TYR A 84 -7.89 0.33 -6.30
CA TYR A 84 -6.62 -0.21 -6.79
C TYR A 84 -6.40 -1.60 -6.23
N PHE A 85 -6.03 -2.52 -7.13
CA PHE A 85 -5.51 -3.82 -6.76
C PHE A 85 -3.99 -3.74 -6.75
N GLU A 86 -3.40 -3.93 -5.58
CA GLU A 86 -1.96 -3.91 -5.34
C GLU A 86 -1.51 -5.32 -4.92
N GLY A 87 -0.34 -5.74 -5.33
CA GLY A 87 0.24 -7.02 -4.91
C GLY A 87 1.47 -7.37 -5.73
N ASP A 88 2.44 -7.98 -5.09
CA ASP A 88 3.59 -8.58 -5.75
C ASP A 88 3.21 -9.93 -6.37
N THR A 89 3.79 -10.28 -7.51
CA THR A 89 3.63 -11.58 -8.15
C THR A 89 4.11 -12.73 -7.29
N HIS A 90 5.02 -12.47 -6.36
CA HIS A 90 5.57 -13.46 -5.42
C HIS A 90 4.81 -13.53 -4.09
N SER A 91 3.87 -12.62 -3.85
CA SER A 91 3.04 -12.61 -2.63
C SER A 91 1.71 -13.34 -2.86
N ASN A 92 1.32 -14.18 -1.92
CA ASN A 92 0.01 -14.82 -1.90
C ASN A 92 -1.11 -13.87 -1.47
N PHE A 93 -0.78 -12.60 -1.17
CA PHE A 93 -1.75 -11.61 -0.74
C PHE A 93 -1.99 -10.55 -1.82
N ARG A 94 -3.21 -10.03 -1.82
CA ARG A 94 -3.63 -8.90 -2.65
C ARG A 94 -4.21 -7.83 -1.74
N LEU A 95 -3.82 -6.59 -1.98
CA LEU A 95 -4.33 -5.44 -1.29
C LEU A 95 -5.32 -4.72 -2.22
N VAL A 96 -6.48 -4.39 -1.70
CA VAL A 96 -7.48 -3.59 -2.41
C VAL A 96 -7.63 -2.27 -1.69
N ARG A 97 -7.21 -1.20 -2.33
CA ARG A 97 -7.24 0.15 -1.75
C ARG A 97 -8.31 1.02 -2.40
N ALA A 98 -9.17 1.63 -1.60
CA ALA A 98 -10.11 2.63 -2.07
C ALA A 98 -9.40 3.98 -2.24
N PHE A 99 -9.16 4.38 -3.49
CA PHE A 99 -8.54 5.67 -3.83
C PHE A 99 -9.57 6.81 -3.90
N LYS A 100 -10.76 6.51 -4.42
CA LYS A 100 -11.92 7.39 -4.45
C LYS A 100 -13.15 6.62 -4.02
N ASN A 101 -13.96 7.22 -3.18
CA ASN A 101 -15.23 6.65 -2.76
C ASN A 101 -16.23 7.75 -2.42
N ARG A 102 -17.29 7.90 -3.21
CA ARG A 102 -18.37 8.86 -2.96
C ARG A 102 -19.29 8.43 -1.82
N PHE A 103 -19.30 7.14 -1.49
CA PHE A 103 -20.27 6.55 -0.58
C PHE A 103 -19.67 6.21 0.79
N GLY A 104 -18.38 6.50 1.01
CA GLY A 104 -17.70 6.18 2.25
C GLY A 104 -16.29 6.75 2.33
N ALA A 105 -15.51 6.23 3.27
CA ALA A 105 -14.13 6.64 3.46
C ALA A 105 -13.25 6.28 2.27
N VAL A 106 -12.22 7.08 2.05
CA VAL A 106 -11.13 6.81 1.09
C VAL A 106 -9.91 6.27 1.83
N ASN A 107 -8.97 5.68 1.09
CA ASN A 107 -7.77 5.03 1.63
C ASN A 107 -8.06 3.80 2.52
N GLU A 108 -9.28 3.27 2.48
CA GLU A 108 -9.58 1.99 3.11
C GLU A 108 -8.83 0.87 2.42
N LEU A 109 -8.29 -0.06 3.23
CA LEU A 109 -7.49 -1.17 2.76
C LEU A 109 -8.18 -2.51 3.07
N GLY A 110 -8.50 -3.26 2.03
CA GLY A 110 -8.88 -4.66 2.12
C GLY A 110 -7.66 -5.56 1.86
N VAL A 111 -7.44 -6.54 2.72
CA VAL A 111 -6.39 -7.56 2.53
C VAL A 111 -7.04 -8.88 2.18
N PHE A 112 -6.58 -9.50 1.10
CA PHE A 112 -7.11 -10.77 0.59
C PHE A 112 -5.97 -11.76 0.38
N ALA A 113 -6.20 -13.01 0.73
CA ALA A 113 -5.34 -14.12 0.35
C ALA A 113 -5.79 -14.70 -0.98
N MET A 114 -4.84 -14.99 -1.86
CA MET A 114 -5.09 -15.74 -3.10
C MET A 114 -5.15 -17.22 -2.76
N THR A 115 -6.26 -17.87 -3.08
CA THR A 115 -6.47 -19.31 -2.87
C THR A 115 -6.86 -19.97 -4.18
N ASP A 116 -6.89 -21.31 -4.23
CA ASP A 116 -7.35 -22.09 -5.39
C ASP A 116 -8.81 -21.79 -5.76
N HIS A 117 -9.58 -21.24 -4.82
CA HIS A 117 -10.97 -20.83 -5.01
C HIS A 117 -11.14 -19.31 -5.22
N GLY A 118 -10.04 -18.56 -5.45
CA GLY A 118 -10.05 -17.13 -5.65
C GLY A 118 -9.63 -16.33 -4.41
N LEU A 119 -10.06 -15.07 -4.34
CA LEU A 119 -9.71 -14.15 -3.26
C LEU A 119 -10.53 -14.42 -1.99
N ARG A 120 -9.86 -14.63 -0.88
CA ARG A 120 -10.46 -14.77 0.45
C ARG A 120 -10.07 -13.58 1.34
N GLY A 121 -11.05 -12.88 1.90
CA GLY A 121 -10.80 -11.77 2.82
C GLY A 121 -10.05 -12.22 4.07
N VAL A 122 -9.07 -11.40 4.48
CA VAL A 122 -8.25 -11.65 5.67
C VAL A 122 -8.77 -10.79 6.81
N THR A 123 -9.20 -11.43 7.89
CA THR A 123 -9.76 -10.75 9.07
C THR A 123 -8.69 -10.10 9.94
N ASN A 124 -7.50 -10.73 10.05
CA ASN A 124 -6.36 -10.21 10.81
C ASN A 124 -5.11 -10.09 9.92
N PRO A 125 -4.94 -8.99 9.16
CA PRO A 125 -3.76 -8.79 8.32
C PRO A 125 -2.47 -8.67 9.11
N SER A 126 -2.51 -8.09 10.31
CA SER A 126 -1.32 -7.93 11.17
C SER A 126 -0.67 -9.28 11.49
N ALA A 127 -1.47 -10.32 11.74
CA ALA A 127 -0.96 -11.68 11.96
C ALA A 127 -0.22 -12.25 10.73
N ILE A 128 -0.63 -11.84 9.53
CA ILE A 128 0.02 -12.27 8.28
C ILE A 128 1.35 -11.54 8.09
N PHE A 129 1.36 -10.22 8.23
CA PHE A 129 2.58 -9.41 8.06
C PHE A 129 3.66 -9.74 9.10
N LEU A 130 3.26 -10.35 10.22
CA LEU A 130 4.17 -10.77 11.28
C LEU A 130 4.35 -12.30 11.36
N SER A 131 3.81 -13.09 10.42
CA SER A 131 3.87 -14.55 10.46
C SER A 131 5.30 -15.12 10.51
N GLU A 132 6.23 -14.45 9.84
CA GLU A 132 7.65 -14.81 9.79
C GLU A 132 8.54 -13.94 10.71
N TYR A 133 7.93 -13.02 11.48
CA TYR A 133 8.66 -12.13 12.36
C TYR A 133 9.44 -12.90 13.43
N LYS A 134 10.73 -12.63 13.49
CA LYS A 134 11.65 -13.18 14.50
C LYS A 134 12.13 -12.07 15.43
N SER A 135 11.69 -12.09 16.67
CA SER A 135 11.97 -11.04 17.67
C SER A 135 13.41 -10.95 18.17
N ASN A 136 14.31 -11.82 17.70
CA ASN A 136 15.70 -11.88 18.17
C ASN A 136 16.69 -11.71 17.01
N VAL A 137 16.33 -10.88 16.02
CA VAL A 137 17.17 -10.60 14.86
C VAL A 137 17.51 -9.11 14.86
N PRO A 138 18.80 -8.72 14.78
CA PRO A 138 19.19 -7.33 14.60
C PRO A 138 18.58 -6.75 13.32
N GLY A 139 18.22 -5.49 13.38
CA GLY A 139 17.67 -4.79 12.22
C GLY A 139 16.18 -5.00 11.98
N SER A 140 15.47 -5.72 12.84
CA SER A 140 14.04 -5.93 12.72
C SER A 140 13.28 -5.23 13.86
N THR A 141 12.17 -4.56 13.52
CA THR A 141 11.23 -3.95 14.47
C THR A 141 9.80 -4.03 13.95
N VAL A 142 8.83 -3.84 14.84
CA VAL A 142 7.42 -3.79 14.49
C VAL A 142 6.92 -2.36 14.52
N LEU A 143 6.36 -1.91 13.41
CA LEU A 143 5.67 -0.64 13.24
C LEU A 143 4.16 -0.86 13.32
N VAL A 144 3.45 0.05 13.99
CA VAL A 144 2.01 0.22 13.74
C VAL A 144 1.83 1.34 12.74
N THR A 145 1.48 1.00 11.52
CA THR A 145 1.11 1.96 10.47
C THR A 145 -0.40 2.14 10.39
N GLN A 146 -0.83 3.28 9.86
CA GLN A 146 -2.25 3.58 9.65
C GLN A 146 -2.57 3.56 8.15
N GLU A 147 -3.42 2.63 7.76
CA GLU A 147 -3.91 2.53 6.39
C GLU A 147 -5.40 2.87 6.33
N GLY A 148 -5.72 4.09 5.88
CA GLY A 148 -7.07 4.63 5.97
C GLY A 148 -7.53 4.77 7.41
N THR A 149 -8.58 4.05 7.79
CA THR A 149 -9.08 4.00 9.17
C THR A 149 -8.52 2.81 9.96
N ARG A 150 -7.77 1.91 9.32
CA ARG A 150 -7.30 0.67 9.93
C ARG A 150 -5.83 0.74 10.34
N PRO A 151 -5.50 0.53 11.62
CA PRO A 151 -4.13 0.30 12.03
C PRO A 151 -3.67 -1.11 11.60
N LEU A 152 -2.40 -1.23 11.20
CA LEU A 152 -1.76 -2.48 10.79
C LEU A 152 -0.39 -2.59 11.45
N LEU A 153 -0.05 -3.81 11.90
CA LEU A 153 1.28 -4.15 12.33
C LEU A 153 2.09 -4.63 11.13
N VAL A 154 3.22 -4.00 10.90
CA VAL A 154 4.12 -4.32 9.79
C VAL A 154 5.54 -4.45 10.32
N GLU A 155 6.25 -5.49 9.91
CA GLU A 155 7.67 -5.60 10.19
C GLU A 155 8.46 -4.64 9.31
N VAL A 156 9.34 -3.86 9.93
CA VAL A 156 10.34 -3.01 9.30
C VAL A 156 11.69 -3.67 9.48
N GLN A 157 12.37 -3.94 8.38
CA GLN A 157 13.71 -4.51 8.38
C GLN A 157 14.71 -3.50 7.88
N ALA A 158 15.87 -3.41 8.53
CA ALA A 158 17.01 -2.64 8.08
C ALA A 158 18.26 -3.50 8.06
N LEU A 159 19.07 -3.32 7.03
CA LEU A 159 20.42 -3.86 6.93
C LEU A 159 21.39 -2.70 6.77
N VAL A 160 22.36 -2.65 7.66
CA VAL A 160 23.49 -1.72 7.62
C VAL A 160 24.78 -2.54 7.51
N ASP A 161 25.57 -2.27 6.48
CA ASP A 161 26.81 -3.00 6.22
C ASP A 161 27.87 -2.06 5.66
N GLU A 162 29.14 -2.40 5.82
CA GLU A 162 30.23 -1.63 5.26
C GLU A 162 30.13 -1.54 3.75
N THR A 163 30.30 -0.32 3.19
CA THR A 163 30.27 -0.17 1.75
C THR A 163 31.60 -0.57 1.12
N HIS A 164 31.53 -1.34 0.07
CA HIS A 164 32.69 -1.68 -0.78
C HIS A 164 32.69 -0.87 -2.09
N LEU A 165 31.79 0.12 -2.21
CA LEU A 165 31.64 0.96 -3.39
C LEU A 165 32.13 2.38 -3.11
N PRO A 166 32.52 3.15 -4.14
CA PRO A 166 32.91 4.56 -3.98
C PRO A 166 31.85 5.45 -3.34
N ALA A 167 30.56 5.07 -3.51
CA ALA A 167 29.43 5.78 -2.90
C ALA A 167 28.50 4.77 -2.21
N PRO A 168 28.17 5.02 -0.94
CA PRO A 168 27.26 4.17 -0.18
C PRO A 168 25.84 4.13 -0.77
N ARG A 169 25.27 2.95 -0.78
CA ARG A 169 23.89 2.73 -1.27
C ARG A 169 22.87 3.08 -0.20
N ARG A 170 21.82 3.74 -0.62
CA ARG A 170 20.65 4.08 0.22
C ARG A 170 19.41 3.59 -0.48
N LEU A 171 18.84 2.48 -0.03
CA LEU A 171 17.68 1.86 -0.67
C LEU A 171 16.54 1.71 0.34
N ALA A 172 15.35 2.19 -0.06
CA ALA A 172 14.13 2.03 0.69
C ALA A 172 13.11 1.27 -0.17
N VAL A 173 12.59 0.18 0.35
CA VAL A 173 11.50 -0.59 -0.26
C VAL A 173 10.28 -0.49 0.62
N GLY A 174 9.17 -0.04 0.05
CA GLY A 174 7.96 0.26 0.81
C GLY A 174 7.95 1.61 1.54
N PHE A 175 9.06 2.36 1.51
CA PHE A 175 9.19 3.70 2.09
C PHE A 175 9.74 4.70 1.07
N ASP A 176 9.63 5.99 1.40
CA ASP A 176 10.19 7.07 0.58
C ASP A 176 11.71 7.17 0.78
N GLY A 177 12.47 7.10 -0.33
CA GLY A 177 13.94 7.16 -0.28
C GLY A 177 14.50 8.53 0.12
N GLN A 178 13.81 9.63 -0.19
CA GLN A 178 14.21 10.97 0.22
C GLN A 178 14.00 11.14 1.74
N ARG A 179 12.92 10.56 2.27
CA ARG A 179 12.68 10.54 3.71
C ARG A 179 13.78 9.76 4.44
N LEU A 180 14.18 8.60 3.91
CA LEU A 180 15.31 7.85 4.47
C LEU A 180 16.58 8.68 4.52
N ALA A 181 16.90 9.42 3.46
CA ALA A 181 18.10 10.30 3.45
C ALA A 181 18.05 11.38 4.53
N MET A 182 16.88 12.00 4.74
CA MET A 182 16.67 12.98 5.82
C MET A 182 16.84 12.34 7.21
N LEU A 183 16.27 11.15 7.43
CA LEU A 183 16.40 10.43 8.70
C LEU A 183 17.84 10.05 9.02
N LEU A 184 18.63 9.65 8.03
CA LEU A 184 20.06 9.38 8.22
C LEU A 184 20.85 10.64 8.61
N ALA A 185 20.50 11.80 8.04
CA ALA A 185 21.10 13.08 8.40
C ALA A 185 20.75 13.48 9.86
N VAL A 186 19.49 13.28 10.27
CA VAL A 186 19.03 13.49 11.66
C VAL A 186 19.78 12.57 12.62
N LEU A 187 19.90 11.29 12.28
CA LEU A 187 20.60 10.29 13.08
C LEU A 187 22.07 10.66 13.30
N HIS A 188 22.75 11.09 12.23
CA HIS A 188 24.13 11.60 12.33
C HIS A 188 24.22 12.86 13.20
N ARG A 189 23.39 13.86 12.91
CA ARG A 189 23.50 15.17 13.56
C ARG A 189 23.14 15.16 15.05
N HIS A 190 22.08 14.43 15.41
CA HIS A 190 21.48 14.50 16.75
C HIS A 190 21.77 13.27 17.62
N ALA A 191 22.01 12.10 17.02
CA ALA A 191 22.33 10.88 17.75
C ALA A 191 23.83 10.48 17.66
N GLY A 192 24.63 11.20 16.88
CA GLY A 192 26.06 10.93 16.71
C GLY A 192 26.35 9.62 15.96
N VAL A 193 25.36 9.04 15.27
CA VAL A 193 25.51 7.81 14.51
C VAL A 193 25.93 8.15 13.09
N ALA A 194 27.19 7.94 12.75
CA ALA A 194 27.75 8.20 11.45
C ALA A 194 27.64 6.94 10.56
N LEU A 195 26.89 7.04 9.46
CA LEU A 195 26.68 5.96 8.49
C LEU A 195 27.09 6.36 7.07
N PHE A 196 28.03 7.31 6.94
CA PHE A 196 28.44 7.81 5.62
C PHE A 196 29.31 6.81 4.82
N ASP A 197 29.93 5.85 5.48
CA ASP A 197 30.70 4.75 4.92
C ASP A 197 29.93 3.39 4.93
N GLN A 198 28.64 3.43 5.24
CA GLN A 198 27.80 2.23 5.34
C GLN A 198 26.72 2.22 4.25
N ASP A 199 26.49 1.07 3.65
CA ASP A 199 25.28 0.79 2.89
C ASP A 199 24.09 0.66 3.83
N VAL A 200 22.94 1.26 3.49
CA VAL A 200 21.74 1.20 4.31
C VAL A 200 20.56 0.77 3.43
N PHE A 201 19.97 -0.35 3.77
CA PHE A 201 18.79 -0.90 3.13
C PHE A 201 17.65 -0.94 4.14
N VAL A 202 16.46 -0.47 3.76
CA VAL A 202 15.26 -0.53 4.60
C VAL A 202 14.11 -1.13 3.80
N ASN A 203 13.37 -2.05 4.42
CA ASN A 203 12.28 -2.77 3.77
C ASN A 203 11.05 -2.85 4.67
N ALA A 204 9.87 -2.53 4.13
CA ALA A 204 8.59 -2.87 4.73
C ALA A 204 8.20 -4.27 4.28
N VAL A 205 8.11 -5.21 5.21
CA VAL A 205 7.80 -6.62 4.90
C VAL A 205 6.35 -6.77 4.42
N GLY A 206 6.13 -7.68 3.47
CA GLY A 206 4.80 -7.96 2.91
C GLY A 206 4.40 -7.08 1.73
N GLY A 207 5.33 -6.26 1.19
CA GLY A 207 5.07 -5.44 0.00
C GLY A 207 4.16 -4.23 0.27
N VAL A 208 3.97 -3.86 1.52
CA VAL A 208 3.16 -2.69 1.91
C VAL A 208 3.91 -1.40 1.61
N LYS A 209 3.23 -0.43 1.02
CA LYS A 209 3.79 0.90 0.80
C LYS A 209 3.33 1.84 1.92
N ILE A 210 4.27 2.28 2.75
CA ILE A 210 4.03 3.14 3.91
C ILE A 210 4.50 4.55 3.57
N SER A 211 3.58 5.51 3.55
CA SER A 211 3.84 6.91 3.20
C SER A 211 3.75 7.87 4.39
N GLU A 212 3.32 7.38 5.55
CA GLU A 212 3.16 8.22 6.74
C GLU A 212 4.47 8.44 7.49
N THR A 213 4.64 9.62 8.06
CA THR A 213 5.82 10.01 8.85
C THR A 213 5.91 9.29 10.21
N ALA A 214 4.82 8.69 10.68
CA ALA A 214 4.82 7.89 11.90
C ALA A 214 5.74 6.65 11.84
N ALA A 215 6.21 6.26 10.64
CA ALA A 215 7.18 5.19 10.44
C ALA A 215 8.64 5.57 10.78
N ASP A 216 8.94 6.87 10.89
CA ASP A 216 10.31 7.36 11.04
C ASP A 216 11.06 6.72 12.21
N LEU A 217 10.43 6.70 13.37
CA LEU A 217 11.06 6.17 14.58
C LEU A 217 11.32 4.66 14.47
N ALA A 218 10.42 3.92 13.82
CA ALA A 218 10.62 2.50 13.56
C ALA A 218 11.78 2.23 12.58
N ILE A 219 11.88 3.04 11.52
CA ILE A 219 13.01 2.99 10.58
C ILE A 219 14.33 3.24 11.31
N LEU A 220 14.42 4.30 12.13
CA LEU A 220 15.62 4.62 12.89
C LEU A 220 15.97 3.54 13.91
N ALA A 221 14.98 2.96 14.60
CA ALA A 221 15.19 1.87 15.54
C ALA A 221 15.75 0.63 14.85
N ALA A 222 15.21 0.25 13.68
CA ALA A 222 15.71 -0.86 12.88
C ALA A 222 17.15 -0.61 12.39
N ILE A 223 17.44 0.59 11.88
CA ILE A 223 18.80 0.98 11.44
C ILE A 223 19.80 0.90 12.60
N CYS A 224 19.47 1.47 13.76
CA CYS A 224 20.34 1.44 14.94
C CYS A 224 20.56 0.00 15.46
N SER A 225 19.52 -0.84 15.42
CA SER A 225 19.59 -2.25 15.78
C SER A 225 20.54 -3.02 14.85
N SER A 226 20.41 -2.83 13.53
CA SER A 226 21.29 -3.44 12.53
C SER A 226 22.74 -2.98 12.67
N TRP A 227 22.95 -1.66 12.73
CA TRP A 227 24.28 -1.06 12.87
C TRP A 227 25.04 -1.55 14.11
N ARG A 228 24.33 -1.69 15.25
CA ARG A 228 24.92 -2.21 16.50
C ARG A 228 24.97 -3.72 16.55
N ASN A 229 24.45 -4.41 15.55
CA ASN A 229 24.27 -5.87 15.55
C ASN A 229 23.60 -6.39 16.84
N ARG A 230 22.59 -5.65 17.32
CA ARG A 230 21.89 -5.92 18.57
C ARG A 230 20.39 -5.92 18.35
N PRO A 231 19.69 -7.05 18.58
CA PRO A 231 18.25 -7.10 18.43
C PRO A 231 17.55 -6.16 19.41
N LEU A 232 16.39 -5.67 19.00
CA LEU A 232 15.49 -4.90 19.86
C LEU A 232 14.77 -5.85 20.83
N GLU A 233 14.25 -5.29 21.90
CA GLU A 233 13.48 -6.03 22.91
C GLU A 233 12.27 -6.71 22.27
N ARG A 234 12.02 -7.95 22.73
CA ARG A 234 10.87 -8.72 22.24
C ARG A 234 9.57 -8.01 22.54
N GLY A 235 8.72 -7.89 21.53
CA GLY A 235 7.43 -7.26 21.66
C GLY A 235 7.47 -5.72 21.61
N LEU A 236 8.63 -5.12 21.35
CA LEU A 236 8.72 -3.69 21.11
C LEU A 236 7.97 -3.32 19.83
N VAL A 237 7.03 -2.40 19.96
CA VAL A 237 6.30 -1.79 18.85
C VAL A 237 6.65 -0.31 18.83
N VAL A 238 7.01 0.19 17.65
CA VAL A 238 7.55 1.54 17.51
C VAL A 238 6.75 2.34 16.48
N PHE A 239 6.37 3.55 16.81
CA PHE A 239 5.82 4.52 15.87
C PHE A 239 6.04 5.96 16.40
N GLY A 240 6.23 6.90 15.50
CA GLY A 240 6.43 8.32 15.81
C GLY A 240 7.10 9.03 14.64
N GLU A 241 6.77 10.30 14.46
CA GLU A 241 7.44 11.17 13.49
C GLU A 241 8.74 11.73 14.10
N VAL A 242 9.77 11.88 13.27
CA VAL A 242 11.04 12.49 13.68
C VAL A 242 11.27 13.77 12.89
N GLY A 243 11.33 14.90 13.59
CA GLY A 243 11.62 16.20 12.99
C GLY A 243 13.10 16.41 12.68
N LEU A 244 13.40 17.38 11.83
CA LEU A 244 14.79 17.70 11.44
C LEU A 244 15.66 18.25 12.58
N ALA A 245 15.05 18.78 13.64
CA ALA A 245 15.76 19.19 14.85
C ALA A 245 15.97 18.03 15.85
N GLY A 246 15.64 16.79 15.46
CA GLY A 246 15.81 15.59 16.28
C GLY A 246 14.67 15.35 17.27
N GLU A 247 13.63 16.17 17.25
CA GLU A 247 12.48 16.02 18.12
C GLU A 247 11.57 14.87 17.65
N ILE A 248 10.97 14.15 18.61
CA ILE A 248 9.97 13.14 18.33
C ILE A 248 8.58 13.78 18.45
N ARG A 249 7.78 13.62 17.41
CA ARG A 249 6.40 14.11 17.33
C ARG A 249 5.40 12.97 17.46
N PRO A 250 4.25 13.23 18.09
CA PRO A 250 3.22 12.21 18.23
C PRO A 250 2.63 11.83 16.86
N ALA A 251 2.38 10.54 16.68
CA ALA A 251 1.66 10.04 15.53
C ALA A 251 0.14 10.26 15.68
N ALA A 252 -0.54 10.53 14.58
CA ALA A 252 -2.01 10.58 14.56
C ALA A 252 -2.60 9.23 15.01
N ARG A 253 -3.77 9.28 15.65
CA ARG A 253 -4.52 8.09 16.10
C ARG A 253 -3.71 7.15 17.01
N GLY A 254 -2.96 7.70 17.95
CA GLY A 254 -2.10 6.94 18.85
C GLY A 254 -2.84 5.86 19.66
N GLN A 255 -4.09 6.11 20.08
CA GLN A 255 -4.87 5.14 20.82
C GLN A 255 -5.25 3.92 19.99
N GLU A 256 -5.64 4.10 18.73
CA GLU A 256 -5.96 3.00 17.82
C GLU A 256 -4.71 2.16 17.53
N ARG A 257 -3.56 2.80 17.35
CA ARG A 257 -2.27 2.12 17.18
C ARG A 257 -1.91 1.29 18.41
N LEU A 258 -2.09 1.83 19.60
CA LEU A 258 -1.83 1.09 20.85
C LEU A 258 -2.75 -0.11 21.01
N ARG A 259 -4.03 0.01 20.66
CA ARG A 259 -4.96 -1.12 20.69
C ARG A 259 -4.54 -2.23 19.72
N GLU A 260 -4.12 -1.88 18.49
CA GLU A 260 -3.62 -2.86 17.54
C GLU A 260 -2.33 -3.52 18.03
N ALA A 261 -1.41 -2.75 18.65
CA ALA A 261 -0.19 -3.27 19.25
C ALA A 261 -0.50 -4.31 20.35
N CYS A 262 -1.53 -4.09 21.17
CA CYS A 262 -1.92 -5.04 22.21
C CYS A 262 -2.34 -6.40 21.64
N LEU A 263 -2.84 -6.47 20.40
CA LEU A 263 -3.21 -7.74 19.76
C LEU A 263 -2.01 -8.66 19.50
N LEU A 264 -0.79 -8.12 19.39
CA LEU A 264 0.44 -8.92 19.33
C LEU A 264 0.65 -9.80 20.56
N TYR A 265 0.21 -9.32 21.74
CA TYR A 265 0.43 -9.99 23.02
C TYR A 265 -0.73 -10.88 23.42
N THR A 266 -1.93 -10.67 22.87
CA THR A 266 -3.16 -11.37 23.24
C THR A 266 -3.61 -12.42 22.24
N SER A 267 -3.09 -12.38 21.01
CA SER A 267 -3.39 -13.42 20.01
C SER A 267 -2.41 -14.57 20.16
N PRO A 268 -2.89 -15.82 20.38
CA PRO A 268 -2.01 -16.98 20.30
C PRO A 268 -1.38 -17.04 18.91
N SER A 269 -0.06 -17.30 18.87
CA SER A 269 0.67 -17.51 17.63
C SER A 269 -0.04 -18.58 16.79
N PRO A 270 -0.07 -18.49 15.46
CA PRO A 270 -0.53 -19.57 14.61
C PRO A 270 0.15 -20.91 14.90
N ARG A 271 1.36 -20.91 15.51
CA ARG A 271 2.10 -22.10 15.96
C ARG A 271 1.57 -22.68 17.28
N ASP A 272 0.81 -21.93 18.07
CA ASP A 272 0.28 -22.40 19.36
C ASP A 272 -1.08 -23.11 19.21
N ARG A 273 -1.54 -23.33 17.97
CA ARG A 273 -2.81 -24.01 17.63
C ARG A 273 -2.61 -25.41 17.03
N GLN A 274 -1.46 -26.04 17.22
CA GLN A 274 -1.26 -27.46 16.88
C GLN A 274 -1.48 -28.37 18.09
#